data_60e73b73d2cbf7b0db99ff307223192d
#
_entry.id   60e73b73d2cbf7b0db99ff307223192d
#
_cell.length_a   1.000
_cell.length_b   1.000
_cell.length_c   1.000
_cell.angle_alpha   90.00
_cell.angle_beta   90.00
_cell.angle_gamma   90.00
#
_symmetry.space_group_name_H-M   'P 1'
#
loop_
_entity.id
_entity.type
_entity.pdbx_description
1 polymer ?
#
loop_
_entity_poly.entity_id
_entity_poly.type
_entity_poly.pdbx_seq_one_letter_code
_entity_poly.pdbx_strand_id
1 'polypeptide(L)'
;MGILLAPERLAIRTTCGCGGIGRHARLRGVWLRPYEFKSRHPHFLIRAIEALPESIRPSAAIVLVSNGPGELSTWVRPLAQRLHRQMPLRPEVPAAACSLKLLLVPCPNGTGQEHRAAASWGLFERIVPARQFWSLLLRPKRFGPWPRQGLVVFLGGDQFWTVLLSARLGYRHLTYAEWVARWPQWNDRIAAMGPLAADQLAPRWASRCTVVGDLMADLSESARSEAPLPAGEWLALLPGSKRAKLRVGMPFLLETADRLAALRPGCRFLLPLAPTTAVEELLIQAGPANPIARNYRSGQPRLLAPDLLETPAGTRIRLVRENPAYGSLSQCCLALTTVGANTAELAALGVPMLVLVPTQHLHVMQAWDGLAGLLGRLPLLRWLFGVLITTWRLRHRGFLASPNIAAGRLVVPERVGAITPEAIAAEAADWLAAPERLEQMRADLRSLRGQPGAVASLAALVQELLPSELNASELDASELNSPN
;
A
#
# COMPACT_ATOMS: atom_id res chain seq x y z
N MET A 1 49.82 15.50 -23.62
CA MET A 1 49.22 16.59 -24.40
C MET A 1 47.72 16.28 -24.44
N GLY A 2 46.99 16.75 -23.49
CA GLY A 2 45.56 16.44 -23.31
C GLY A 2 44.70 17.50 -23.99
N ILE A 3 43.68 17.07 -24.68
CA ILE A 3 42.63 17.95 -25.22
C ILE A 3 41.37 17.75 -24.36
N LEU A 4 41.08 18.77 -23.58
CA LEU A 4 39.82 18.93 -22.85
C LEU A 4 38.77 19.45 -23.83
N LEU A 5 37.71 18.65 -24.08
CA LEU A 5 36.50 19.12 -24.70
C LEU A 5 35.53 19.61 -23.62
N ALA A 6 35.14 20.88 -23.71
CA ALA A 6 34.18 21.54 -22.85
C ALA A 6 32.73 21.17 -23.29
N PRO A 7 31.78 21.03 -22.39
CA PRO A 7 30.37 20.81 -22.75
C PRO A 7 29.71 22.13 -23.15
N GLU A 8 29.06 22.12 -24.32
CA GLU A 8 28.21 23.21 -24.79
C GLU A 8 26.98 23.42 -23.89
N ARG A 9 26.76 24.66 -23.55
CA ARG A 9 25.63 25.09 -22.72
C ARG A 9 24.39 25.26 -23.58
N LEU A 10 23.38 24.43 -23.35
CA LEU A 10 22.02 24.66 -23.90
C LEU A 10 21.31 25.69 -23.04
N ALA A 11 21.13 26.90 -23.57
CA ALA A 11 20.36 27.96 -22.93
C ALA A 11 18.88 27.83 -23.30
N ILE A 12 18.04 27.35 -22.40
CA ILE A 12 16.58 27.39 -22.55
C ILE A 12 16.09 28.75 -22.11
N ARG A 13 15.60 29.56 -23.06
CA ARG A 13 14.88 30.80 -22.78
C ARG A 13 13.44 30.46 -22.38
N THR A 14 13.10 30.63 -21.11
CA THR A 14 11.73 30.64 -20.65
C THR A 14 11.19 32.07 -20.61
N THR A 15 10.26 32.42 -21.49
CA THR A 15 9.47 33.63 -21.36
C THR A 15 8.24 33.35 -20.51
N CYS A 16 8.22 33.89 -19.30
CA CYS A 16 7.05 33.88 -18.45
C CYS A 16 6.23 35.16 -18.72
N GLY A 17 5.02 35.00 -19.22
CA GLY A 17 4.10 36.10 -19.46
C GLY A 17 3.39 36.55 -18.18
N CYS A 18 4.12 37.16 -17.27
CA CYS A 18 3.56 37.97 -16.19
C CYS A 18 4.50 39.15 -16.00
N GLY A 19 4.02 40.36 -16.36
CA GLY A 19 4.78 41.59 -16.35
C GLY A 19 5.38 41.88 -14.97
N GLY A 20 6.71 41.92 -14.94
CA GLY A 20 7.48 42.34 -13.80
C GLY A 20 8.96 42.37 -14.18
N ILE A 21 9.53 43.56 -14.28
CA ILE A 21 10.92 43.81 -14.61
C ILE A 21 11.82 43.33 -13.49
N GLY A 22 12.59 42.24 -13.70
CA GLY A 22 13.56 41.70 -12.76
C GLY A 22 14.99 41.81 -13.31
N ARG A 23 15.85 42.48 -12.55
CA ARG A 23 17.26 42.76 -12.86
C ARG A 23 18.10 41.47 -12.99
N HIS A 24 19.08 41.53 -13.93
CA HIS A 24 20.09 40.50 -14.12
C HIS A 24 20.91 40.25 -12.85
N ALA A 25 20.87 39.01 -12.34
CA ALA A 25 21.81 38.54 -11.34
C ALA A 25 22.78 37.55 -12.00
N ARG A 26 24.10 37.85 -11.95
CA ARG A 26 25.16 36.94 -12.33
C ARG A 26 25.34 35.90 -11.21
N LEU A 27 25.13 34.64 -11.52
CA LEU A 27 25.39 33.52 -10.63
C LEU A 27 26.87 33.09 -10.71
N ARG A 28 27.61 33.37 -9.67
CA ARG A 28 28.89 32.68 -9.33
C ARG A 28 28.54 31.53 -8.38
N GLY A 29 29.17 30.40 -8.63
CA GLY A 29 29.09 29.09 -7.98
C GLY A 29 28.49 29.03 -6.57
N VAL A 30 27.32 28.41 -6.49
CA VAL A 30 26.72 27.97 -5.22
C VAL A 30 26.21 26.53 -5.45
N TRP A 31 26.59 25.64 -4.53
CA TRP A 31 26.12 24.28 -4.46
C TRP A 31 24.59 24.26 -4.36
N LEU A 32 23.91 23.67 -5.35
CA LEU A 32 22.46 23.52 -5.37
C LEU A 32 22.04 22.48 -4.33
N ARG A 33 21.36 22.94 -3.29
CA ARG A 33 20.46 22.07 -2.50
C ARG A 33 19.28 21.70 -3.38
N PRO A 34 18.70 20.48 -3.23
CA PRO A 34 17.53 20.10 -4.03
C PRO A 34 16.36 21.03 -3.67
N TYR A 35 15.93 21.81 -4.64
CA TYR A 35 14.73 22.64 -4.54
C TYR A 35 13.50 21.74 -4.67
N GLU A 36 12.61 21.74 -3.68
CA GLU A 36 11.26 21.20 -3.81
C GLU A 36 10.49 22.03 -4.84
N PHE A 37 10.33 21.48 -6.02
CA PHE A 37 9.48 22.05 -7.06
C PHE A 37 8.02 21.76 -6.73
N LYS A 38 7.34 22.65 -6.00
CA LYS A 38 5.89 22.66 -5.85
C LYS A 38 5.23 23.15 -7.14
N SER A 39 5.17 22.30 -8.15
CA SER A 39 4.39 22.58 -9.36
C SER A 39 2.89 22.53 -9.04
N ARG A 40 2.23 23.68 -9.03
CA ARG A 40 0.77 23.82 -8.86
C ARG A 40 -0.04 23.49 -10.13
N HIS A 41 0.59 23.17 -11.27
CA HIS A 41 -0.10 22.95 -12.54
C HIS A 41 0.36 21.67 -13.25
N PRO A 42 -0.47 20.61 -13.26
CA PRO A 42 -0.19 19.38 -14.00
C PRO A 42 -0.11 19.60 -15.53
N HIS A 43 -0.68 20.67 -16.07
CA HIS A 43 -0.63 21.00 -17.48
C HIS A 43 0.75 21.37 -18.02
N PHE A 44 1.68 21.79 -17.15
CA PHE A 44 3.02 22.20 -17.60
C PHE A 44 3.89 21.00 -17.96
N LEU A 45 3.83 19.93 -17.16
CA LEU A 45 4.53 18.67 -17.44
C LEU A 45 4.01 17.99 -18.72
N ILE A 46 2.70 18.05 -18.98
CA ILE A 46 2.11 17.47 -20.19
C ILE A 46 2.63 18.17 -21.45
N ARG A 47 2.68 19.49 -21.46
CA ARG A 47 3.24 20.25 -22.59
C ARG A 47 4.74 20.06 -22.77
N ALA A 48 5.49 19.88 -21.67
CA ALA A 48 6.93 19.59 -21.74
C ALA A 48 7.20 18.22 -22.38
N ILE A 49 6.39 17.20 -22.08
CA ILE A 49 6.53 15.85 -22.66
C ILE A 49 6.01 15.83 -24.12
N GLU A 50 4.95 16.60 -24.45
CA GLU A 50 4.46 16.75 -25.82
C GLU A 50 5.45 17.51 -26.72
N ALA A 51 6.32 18.36 -26.14
CA ALA A 51 7.37 19.09 -26.82
C ALA A 51 8.66 18.28 -27.02
N LEU A 52 8.77 17.06 -26.45
CA LEU A 52 9.92 16.21 -26.68
C LEU A 52 9.93 15.71 -28.13
N PRO A 53 11.10 15.61 -28.79
CA PRO A 53 11.25 14.97 -30.09
C PRO A 53 10.65 13.54 -30.05
N GLU A 54 10.11 13.06 -31.17
CA GLU A 54 9.52 11.72 -31.24
C GLU A 54 10.49 10.60 -30.82
N SER A 55 11.78 10.79 -31.04
CA SER A 55 12.86 9.89 -30.64
C SER A 55 13.05 9.77 -29.11
N ILE A 56 12.43 10.67 -28.31
CA ILE A 56 12.57 10.69 -26.84
C ILE A 56 11.25 10.25 -26.14
N ARG A 57 10.21 9.94 -26.91
CA ARG A 57 8.93 9.49 -26.34
C ARG A 57 8.98 8.01 -26.02
N PRO A 58 8.40 7.58 -24.89
CA PRO A 58 8.34 6.16 -24.56
C PRO A 58 7.64 5.37 -25.68
N SER A 59 8.21 4.24 -26.06
CA SER A 59 7.69 3.37 -27.12
C SER A 59 6.45 2.60 -26.67
N ALA A 60 6.36 2.29 -25.37
CA ALA A 60 5.23 1.58 -24.75
C ALA A 60 4.84 2.15 -23.39
N ALA A 61 3.66 1.75 -22.89
CA ALA A 61 3.21 2.09 -21.55
C ALA A 61 2.67 0.88 -20.79
N ILE A 62 3.02 0.78 -19.51
CA ILE A 62 2.40 -0.11 -18.55
C ILE A 62 1.48 0.73 -17.67
N VAL A 63 0.21 0.37 -17.60
CA VAL A 63 -0.80 1.04 -16.78
C VAL A 63 -1.24 0.08 -15.68
N LEU A 64 -0.74 0.26 -14.47
CA LEU A 64 -1.21 -0.48 -13.31
C LEU A 64 -2.54 0.11 -12.84
N VAL A 65 -3.54 -0.74 -12.63
CA VAL A 65 -4.88 -0.32 -12.18
C VAL A 65 -5.16 -0.92 -10.82
N SER A 66 -5.49 -0.06 -9.85
CA SER A 66 -5.79 -0.48 -8.48
C SER A 66 -6.78 0.48 -7.83
N ASN A 67 -7.18 0.22 -6.59
CA ASN A 67 -8.22 1.02 -5.92
C ASN A 67 -7.90 1.39 -4.48
N GLY A 68 -7.55 0.43 -3.64
CA GLY A 68 -7.46 0.59 -2.20
C GLY A 68 -6.03 0.77 -1.68
N PRO A 69 -5.87 1.27 -0.44
CA PRO A 69 -4.55 1.45 0.15
C PRO A 69 -3.83 0.12 0.43
N GLY A 70 -4.59 -0.96 0.71
CA GLY A 70 -4.03 -2.30 0.92
C GLY A 70 -3.38 -2.82 -0.35
N GLU A 71 -4.13 -2.89 -1.45
CA GLU A 71 -3.67 -3.38 -2.76
C GLU A 71 -2.50 -2.55 -3.29
N LEU A 72 -2.50 -1.24 -3.01
CA LEU A 72 -1.39 -0.37 -3.39
C LEU A 72 -0.08 -0.79 -2.73
N SER A 73 -0.08 -1.01 -1.43
CA SER A 73 1.13 -1.36 -0.68
C SER A 73 1.58 -2.79 -0.94
N THR A 74 0.62 -3.73 -1.08
CA THR A 74 0.91 -5.16 -1.11
C THR A 74 1.08 -5.75 -2.51
N TRP A 75 0.47 -5.14 -3.54
CA TRP A 75 0.52 -5.64 -4.92
C TRP A 75 1.16 -4.66 -5.89
N VAL A 76 0.70 -3.38 -5.87
CA VAL A 76 1.17 -2.38 -6.84
C VAL A 76 2.62 -2.01 -6.60
N ARG A 77 2.99 -1.66 -5.36
CA ARG A 77 4.35 -1.22 -5.03
C ARG A 77 5.41 -2.28 -5.30
N PRO A 78 5.27 -3.55 -4.86
CA PRO A 78 6.26 -4.59 -5.15
C PRO A 78 6.43 -4.84 -6.66
N LEU A 79 5.33 -4.92 -7.41
CA LEU A 79 5.39 -5.10 -8.85
C LEU A 79 6.07 -3.91 -9.54
N ALA A 80 5.69 -2.68 -9.18
CA ALA A 80 6.30 -1.47 -9.75
C ALA A 80 7.81 -1.41 -9.46
N GLN A 81 8.24 -1.72 -8.23
CA GLN A 81 9.66 -1.81 -7.87
C GLN A 81 10.40 -2.90 -8.65
N ARG A 82 9.77 -4.05 -8.88
CA ARG A 82 10.36 -5.14 -9.68
C ARG A 82 10.52 -4.71 -11.13
N LEU A 83 9.49 -4.12 -11.73
CA LEU A 83 9.53 -3.62 -13.09
C LEU A 83 10.63 -2.54 -13.26
N HIS A 84 10.78 -1.62 -12.30
CA HIS A 84 11.85 -0.63 -12.33
C HIS A 84 13.26 -1.23 -12.28
N ARG A 85 13.44 -2.38 -11.64
CA ARG A 85 14.74 -3.06 -11.60
C ARG A 85 15.04 -3.84 -12.87
N GLN A 86 14.01 -4.32 -13.56
CA GLN A 86 14.14 -5.20 -14.71
C GLN A 86 14.00 -4.51 -16.05
N MET A 87 13.48 -3.30 -16.09
CA MET A 87 13.18 -2.58 -17.33
C MET A 87 13.74 -1.16 -17.28
N PRO A 88 14.16 -0.61 -18.43
CA PRO A 88 14.60 0.78 -18.52
C PRO A 88 13.38 1.72 -18.44
N LEU A 89 12.80 1.83 -17.24
CA LEU A 89 11.65 2.71 -16.95
C LEU A 89 12.08 4.15 -16.62
N ARG A 90 13.35 4.50 -16.83
CA ARG A 90 13.88 5.82 -16.47
C ARG A 90 13.58 6.84 -17.55
N PRO A 91 13.02 8.02 -17.19
CA PRO A 91 12.80 9.11 -18.12
C PRO A 91 14.10 9.70 -18.71
N GLU A 92 15.26 9.29 -18.19
CA GLU A 92 16.58 9.80 -18.56
C GLU A 92 17.20 9.06 -19.77
N VAL A 93 16.65 7.90 -20.20
CA VAL A 93 17.13 7.13 -21.34
C VAL A 93 16.14 7.25 -22.51
N PRO A 94 16.49 7.98 -23.59
CA PRO A 94 15.53 8.47 -24.56
C PRO A 94 14.88 7.44 -25.50
N ALA A 95 15.51 6.34 -25.83
CA ALA A 95 15.12 5.60 -27.03
C ALA A 95 14.36 4.28 -26.79
N ALA A 96 14.35 3.72 -25.59
CA ALA A 96 13.72 2.41 -25.31
C ALA A 96 12.84 2.42 -24.05
N ALA A 97 12.47 3.60 -23.55
CA ALA A 97 11.81 3.69 -22.27
C ALA A 97 10.34 3.26 -22.35
N CYS A 98 9.98 2.30 -21.52
CA CYS A 98 8.60 2.01 -21.22
C CYS A 98 8.11 2.95 -20.10
N SER A 99 6.97 3.60 -20.26
CA SER A 99 6.41 4.45 -19.21
C SER A 99 5.56 3.65 -18.23
N LEU A 100 5.77 3.83 -16.93
CA LEU A 100 4.96 3.21 -15.89
C LEU A 100 3.96 4.23 -15.32
N LYS A 101 2.67 3.92 -15.42
CA LYS A 101 1.58 4.77 -14.97
C LYS A 101 0.71 4.03 -13.95
N LEU A 102 0.16 4.75 -12.98
CA LEU A 102 -0.80 4.22 -12.02
C LEU A 102 -2.14 4.90 -12.21
N LEU A 103 -3.18 4.11 -12.33
CA LEU A 103 -4.56 4.57 -12.37
C LEU A 103 -5.34 4.02 -11.19
N LEU A 104 -5.94 4.92 -10.43
CA LEU A 104 -6.82 4.55 -9.32
C LEU A 104 -8.28 4.58 -9.78
N VAL A 105 -8.97 3.47 -9.60
CA VAL A 105 -10.40 3.36 -9.88
C VAL A 105 -11.23 3.75 -8.66
N PRO A 106 -12.47 4.25 -8.84
CA PRO A 106 -13.36 4.56 -7.73
C PRO A 106 -13.58 3.36 -6.82
N CYS A 107 -13.40 3.55 -5.51
CA CYS A 107 -13.58 2.53 -4.51
C CYS A 107 -14.31 3.10 -3.29
N PRO A 108 -15.35 2.41 -2.77
CA PRO A 108 -16.04 2.83 -1.56
C PRO A 108 -15.12 2.89 -0.33
N ASN A 109 -14.06 2.07 -0.32
CA ASN A 109 -13.09 1.97 0.76
C ASN A 109 -11.88 2.90 0.61
N GLY A 110 -11.79 3.64 -0.50
CA GLY A 110 -10.71 4.58 -0.76
C GLY A 110 -10.76 5.78 0.19
N THR A 111 -9.59 6.19 0.67
CA THR A 111 -9.44 7.39 1.53
C THR A 111 -9.35 8.68 0.71
N GLY A 112 -9.10 8.56 -0.61
CA GLY A 112 -8.81 9.68 -1.51
C GLY A 112 -7.37 10.17 -1.44
N GLN A 113 -6.54 9.60 -0.56
CA GLN A 113 -5.12 9.96 -0.37
C GLN A 113 -4.14 8.95 -1.04
N GLU A 114 -4.66 7.87 -1.61
CA GLU A 114 -3.87 6.79 -2.22
C GLU A 114 -2.89 7.31 -3.27
N HIS A 115 -3.31 8.29 -4.06
CA HIS A 115 -2.46 8.91 -5.08
C HIS A 115 -1.26 9.66 -4.48
N ARG A 116 -1.37 10.22 -3.27
CA ARG A 116 -0.27 10.88 -2.57
C ARG A 116 0.71 9.87 -2.00
N ALA A 117 0.19 8.79 -1.44
CA ALA A 117 1.01 7.68 -0.96
C ALA A 117 1.83 7.08 -2.11
N ALA A 118 1.20 6.79 -3.25
CA ALA A 118 1.90 6.27 -4.42
C ALA A 118 2.90 7.27 -5.01
N ALA A 119 2.62 8.58 -4.96
CA ALA A 119 3.52 9.62 -5.45
C ALA A 119 4.81 9.71 -4.63
N SER A 120 4.76 9.44 -3.32
CA SER A 120 5.95 9.45 -2.46
C SER A 120 6.98 8.36 -2.79
N TRP A 121 6.59 7.33 -3.55
CA TRP A 121 7.50 6.25 -3.94
C TRP A 121 8.41 6.61 -5.12
N GLY A 122 8.04 7.63 -5.92
CA GLY A 122 8.83 8.05 -7.10
C GLY A 122 8.88 7.02 -8.23
N LEU A 123 7.94 6.04 -8.27
CA LEU A 123 7.95 4.92 -9.20
C LEU A 123 7.13 5.16 -10.48
N PHE A 124 6.29 6.17 -10.50
CA PHE A 124 5.34 6.38 -11.61
C PHE A 124 5.58 7.69 -12.33
N GLU A 125 5.65 7.64 -13.65
CA GLU A 125 5.64 8.85 -14.49
C GLU A 125 4.35 9.66 -14.27
N ARG A 126 3.23 8.94 -14.10
CA ARG A 126 1.93 9.55 -13.88
C ARG A 126 1.06 8.72 -12.96
N ILE A 127 0.37 9.43 -12.06
CA ILE A 127 -0.65 8.84 -11.19
C ILE A 127 -1.96 9.58 -11.44
N VAL A 128 -3.00 8.84 -11.83
CA VAL A 128 -4.36 9.37 -12.02
C VAL A 128 -5.21 9.02 -10.80
N PRO A 129 -5.61 9.99 -9.98
CA PRO A 129 -6.44 9.74 -8.80
C PRO A 129 -7.86 9.29 -9.18
N ALA A 130 -8.50 8.52 -8.31
CA ALA A 130 -9.83 7.94 -8.53
C ALA A 130 -10.91 8.98 -8.95
N ARG A 131 -10.84 10.21 -8.42
CA ARG A 131 -11.75 11.32 -8.79
C ARG A 131 -11.66 11.71 -10.26
N GLN A 132 -10.54 11.42 -10.95
CA GLN A 132 -10.31 11.74 -12.35
C GLN A 132 -10.58 10.55 -13.29
N PHE A 133 -10.95 9.39 -12.76
CA PHE A 133 -11.17 8.16 -13.53
C PHE A 133 -12.14 8.36 -14.70
N TRP A 134 -13.31 8.93 -14.45
CA TRP A 134 -14.31 9.17 -15.50
C TRP A 134 -13.82 10.15 -16.56
N SER A 135 -13.09 11.20 -16.14
CA SER A 135 -12.50 12.16 -17.07
C SER A 135 -11.45 11.52 -17.97
N LEU A 136 -10.64 10.61 -17.41
CA LEU A 136 -9.66 9.82 -18.17
C LEU A 136 -10.36 8.91 -19.18
N LEU A 137 -11.37 8.17 -18.75
CA LEU A 137 -12.08 7.22 -19.61
C LEU A 137 -12.73 7.91 -20.80
N LEU A 138 -13.34 9.07 -20.59
CA LEU A 138 -13.99 9.85 -21.63
C LEU A 138 -13.01 10.62 -22.54
N ARG A 139 -11.94 11.16 -21.95
CA ARG A 139 -10.98 12.04 -22.65
C ARG A 139 -9.52 11.66 -22.30
N PRO A 140 -9.05 10.47 -22.69
CA PRO A 140 -7.71 9.97 -22.31
C PRO A 140 -6.58 10.93 -22.76
N LYS A 141 -6.71 11.58 -23.92
CA LYS A 141 -5.73 12.56 -24.44
C LYS A 141 -5.41 13.70 -23.47
N ARG A 142 -6.29 14.03 -22.52
CA ARG A 142 -6.02 15.04 -21.47
C ARG A 142 -5.01 14.60 -20.42
N PHE A 143 -4.76 13.30 -20.34
CA PHE A 143 -3.92 12.69 -19.30
C PHE A 143 -2.53 12.31 -19.81
N GLY A 144 -2.12 12.85 -20.92
CA GLY A 144 -0.78 12.76 -21.47
C GLY A 144 -0.68 11.99 -22.77
N PRO A 145 0.53 11.93 -23.32
CA PRO A 145 0.78 11.08 -24.46
C PRO A 145 0.58 9.62 -24.05
N TRP A 146 -0.17 8.90 -24.86
CA TRP A 146 -0.33 7.47 -24.77
C TRP A 146 0.45 6.86 -25.93
N PRO A 147 1.51 6.08 -25.67
CA PRO A 147 2.19 5.31 -26.72
C PRO A 147 1.20 4.46 -27.50
N ARG A 148 1.56 4.10 -28.74
CA ARG A 148 0.68 3.27 -29.58
C ARG A 148 0.51 1.85 -29.02
N GLN A 149 1.50 1.38 -28.26
CA GLN A 149 1.50 0.06 -27.65
C GLN A 149 1.49 0.17 -26.13
N GLY A 150 0.89 -0.80 -25.47
CA GLY A 150 0.86 -0.80 -24.01
C GLY A 150 0.13 -1.99 -23.43
N LEU A 151 0.20 -2.07 -22.11
CA LEU A 151 -0.41 -3.11 -21.31
C LEU A 151 -1.16 -2.48 -20.14
N VAL A 152 -2.40 -2.87 -19.94
CA VAL A 152 -3.17 -2.55 -18.74
C VAL A 152 -3.12 -3.77 -17.81
N VAL A 153 -2.65 -3.56 -16.59
CA VAL A 153 -2.52 -4.61 -15.56
C VAL A 153 -3.49 -4.33 -14.43
N PHE A 154 -4.44 -5.22 -14.23
CA PHE A 154 -5.38 -5.16 -13.12
C PHE A 154 -4.73 -5.71 -11.84
N LEU A 155 -4.72 -4.90 -10.78
CA LEU A 155 -4.20 -5.23 -9.46
C LEU A 155 -5.19 -4.91 -8.32
N GLY A 156 -6.41 -4.49 -8.64
CA GLY A 156 -7.41 -4.22 -7.60
C GLY A 156 -8.56 -3.35 -8.09
N GLY A 157 -9.70 -3.49 -7.45
CA GLY A 157 -10.93 -2.81 -7.80
C GLY A 157 -11.92 -3.70 -8.54
N ASP A 158 -12.71 -3.10 -9.42
CA ASP A 158 -13.59 -3.86 -10.31
C ASP A 158 -12.88 -4.09 -11.65
N GLN A 159 -12.72 -5.36 -12.03
CA GLN A 159 -12.08 -5.79 -13.27
C GLN A 159 -12.74 -5.19 -14.54
N PHE A 160 -14.03 -4.86 -14.47
CA PHE A 160 -14.75 -4.26 -15.59
C PHE A 160 -14.13 -2.92 -16.04
N TRP A 161 -13.71 -2.08 -15.09
CA TRP A 161 -13.09 -0.79 -15.41
C TRP A 161 -11.77 -0.95 -16.16
N THR A 162 -11.05 -2.02 -15.86
CA THR A 162 -9.78 -2.32 -16.53
C THR A 162 -10.00 -2.78 -17.96
N VAL A 163 -11.05 -3.59 -18.19
CA VAL A 163 -11.49 -3.97 -19.55
C VAL A 163 -11.85 -2.74 -20.39
N LEU A 164 -12.67 -1.84 -19.84
CA LEU A 164 -13.03 -0.61 -20.53
C LEU A 164 -11.82 0.28 -20.84
N LEU A 165 -10.90 0.40 -19.90
CA LEU A 165 -9.68 1.18 -20.08
C LEU A 165 -8.80 0.58 -21.16
N SER A 166 -8.58 -0.72 -21.14
CA SER A 166 -7.80 -1.47 -22.13
C SER A 166 -8.38 -1.24 -23.54
N ALA A 167 -9.69 -1.47 -23.71
CA ALA A 167 -10.37 -1.22 -24.98
C ALA A 167 -10.28 0.25 -25.43
N ARG A 168 -10.37 1.20 -24.48
CA ARG A 168 -10.31 2.66 -24.78
C ARG A 168 -8.93 3.12 -25.24
N LEU A 169 -7.87 2.50 -24.71
CA LEU A 169 -6.48 2.81 -25.06
C LEU A 169 -5.95 1.97 -26.23
N GLY A 170 -6.63 0.87 -26.58
CA GLY A 170 -6.15 -0.11 -27.54
C GLY A 170 -4.98 -0.94 -27.03
N TYR A 171 -4.90 -1.17 -25.70
CA TYR A 171 -3.83 -1.86 -25.02
C TYR A 171 -4.18 -3.32 -24.74
N ARG A 172 -3.18 -4.17 -24.63
CA ARG A 172 -3.34 -5.53 -24.08
C ARG A 172 -3.81 -5.48 -22.64
N HIS A 173 -4.41 -6.57 -22.15
CA HIS A 173 -4.99 -6.66 -20.83
C HIS A 173 -4.49 -7.90 -20.07
N LEU A 174 -3.93 -7.67 -18.89
CA LEU A 174 -3.52 -8.69 -17.92
C LEU A 174 -4.28 -8.49 -16.61
N THR A 175 -4.96 -9.53 -16.13
CA THR A 175 -5.65 -9.50 -14.84
C THR A 175 -4.92 -10.37 -13.82
N TYR A 176 -4.53 -9.80 -12.68
CA TYR A 176 -4.20 -10.56 -11.48
C TYR A 176 -5.51 -10.95 -10.78
N ALA A 177 -5.81 -12.24 -10.73
CA ALA A 177 -7.04 -12.79 -10.19
C ALA A 177 -6.80 -13.41 -8.81
N GLU A 178 -7.26 -12.72 -7.75
CA GLU A 178 -7.18 -13.21 -6.38
C GLU A 178 -8.10 -14.44 -6.18
N TRP A 179 -9.37 -14.32 -6.53
CA TRP A 179 -10.38 -15.37 -6.36
C TRP A 179 -11.00 -15.82 -7.66
N VAL A 180 -11.25 -14.89 -8.58
CA VAL A 180 -11.94 -15.14 -9.84
C VAL A 180 -11.46 -14.18 -10.92
N ALA A 181 -11.21 -14.68 -12.11
CA ALA A 181 -11.04 -13.85 -13.30
C ALA A 181 -12.41 -13.62 -13.96
N ARG A 182 -12.94 -12.43 -13.79
CA ARG A 182 -14.13 -11.98 -14.53
C ARG A 182 -13.70 -11.56 -15.92
N TRP A 183 -14.60 -11.72 -16.88
CA TRP A 183 -14.38 -11.26 -18.26
C TRP A 183 -13.16 -11.90 -18.95
N PRO A 184 -12.94 -13.25 -18.84
CA PRO A 184 -11.74 -13.89 -19.38
C PRO A 184 -11.60 -13.74 -20.90
N GLN A 185 -12.72 -13.54 -21.61
CA GLN A 185 -12.74 -13.32 -23.07
C GLN A 185 -11.98 -12.03 -23.48
N TRP A 186 -11.89 -11.04 -22.62
CA TRP A 186 -11.22 -9.75 -22.88
C TRP A 186 -9.82 -9.66 -22.26
N ASN A 187 -9.34 -10.73 -21.64
CA ASN A 187 -7.99 -10.81 -21.12
C ASN A 187 -7.06 -11.47 -22.13
N ASP A 188 -5.90 -10.86 -22.38
CA ASP A 188 -4.80 -11.51 -23.14
C ASP A 188 -4.12 -12.56 -22.28
N ARG A 189 -3.92 -12.27 -21.00
CA ARG A 189 -3.40 -13.19 -19.97
C ARG A 189 -4.13 -13.01 -18.65
N ILE A 190 -4.15 -14.06 -17.85
CA ILE A 190 -4.70 -14.10 -16.51
C ILE A 190 -3.61 -14.66 -15.59
N ALA A 191 -3.23 -13.89 -14.59
CA ALA A 191 -2.31 -14.28 -13.52
C ALA A 191 -3.15 -14.69 -12.30
N ALA A 192 -3.33 -15.97 -12.06
CA ALA A 192 -4.12 -16.47 -10.92
C ALA A 192 -3.26 -16.47 -9.65
N MET A 193 -3.82 -15.99 -8.54
CA MET A 193 -3.17 -16.05 -7.23
C MET A 193 -2.94 -17.49 -6.76
N GLY A 194 -3.84 -18.40 -7.13
CA GLY A 194 -3.75 -19.81 -6.76
C GLY A 194 -4.61 -20.71 -7.64
N PRO A 195 -4.53 -22.04 -7.43
CA PRO A 195 -5.29 -23.02 -8.21
C PRO A 195 -6.79 -22.75 -8.21
N LEU A 196 -7.36 -22.34 -7.07
CA LEU A 196 -8.81 -22.05 -6.96
C LEU A 196 -9.30 -21.00 -7.95
N ALA A 197 -8.50 -19.98 -8.23
CA ALA A 197 -8.85 -18.96 -9.21
C ALA A 197 -8.70 -19.47 -10.64
N ALA A 198 -7.75 -20.36 -10.90
CA ALA A 198 -7.56 -21.00 -12.20
C ALA A 198 -8.67 -22.02 -12.50
N ASP A 199 -9.04 -22.83 -11.52
CA ASP A 199 -10.06 -23.91 -11.67
C ASP A 199 -11.46 -23.38 -11.96
N GLN A 200 -11.74 -22.12 -11.61
CA GLN A 200 -13.01 -21.46 -11.92
C GLN A 200 -13.13 -21.00 -13.38
N LEU A 201 -12.04 -21.05 -14.16
CA LEU A 201 -12.06 -20.67 -15.56
C LEU A 201 -12.65 -21.80 -16.41
N ALA A 202 -13.47 -21.42 -17.39
CA ALA A 202 -13.92 -22.38 -18.39
C ALA A 202 -12.70 -22.92 -19.19
N PRO A 203 -12.67 -24.21 -19.56
CA PRO A 203 -11.52 -24.87 -20.20
C PRO A 203 -10.95 -24.13 -21.42
N ARG A 204 -11.82 -23.47 -22.18
CA ARG A 204 -11.42 -22.66 -23.35
C ARG A 204 -10.52 -21.47 -23.03
N TRP A 205 -10.47 -21.04 -21.76
CA TRP A 205 -9.64 -19.92 -21.31
C TRP A 205 -8.43 -20.37 -20.48
N ALA A 206 -8.31 -21.66 -20.18
CA ALA A 206 -7.24 -22.19 -19.33
C ALA A 206 -5.85 -21.90 -19.89
N SER A 207 -5.66 -21.91 -21.23
CA SER A 207 -4.41 -21.58 -21.88
C SER A 207 -3.93 -20.14 -21.69
N ARG A 208 -4.84 -19.23 -21.28
CA ARG A 208 -4.48 -17.84 -20.96
C ARG A 208 -4.14 -17.64 -19.48
N CYS A 209 -4.33 -18.65 -18.65
CA CYS A 209 -4.15 -18.57 -17.20
C CYS A 209 -2.81 -19.16 -16.78
N THR A 210 -2.09 -18.42 -15.96
CA THR A 210 -0.87 -18.87 -15.28
C THR A 210 -1.05 -18.65 -13.77
N VAL A 211 -0.80 -19.67 -12.97
CA VAL A 211 -0.78 -19.53 -11.50
C VAL A 211 0.57 -18.89 -11.14
N VAL A 212 0.51 -17.65 -10.66
CA VAL A 212 1.71 -16.88 -10.29
C VAL A 212 1.99 -16.89 -8.79
N GLY A 213 1.00 -17.20 -7.95
CA GLY A 213 1.11 -17.14 -6.50
C GLY A 213 0.51 -15.88 -5.88
N ASP A 214 0.58 -15.80 -4.55
CA ASP A 214 0.12 -14.64 -3.78
C ASP A 214 1.22 -13.57 -3.74
N LEU A 215 0.97 -12.40 -4.34
CA LEU A 215 1.91 -11.28 -4.35
C LEU A 215 2.30 -10.81 -2.94
N MET A 216 1.49 -11.11 -1.92
CA MET A 216 1.81 -10.80 -0.54
C MET A 216 2.88 -11.73 0.05
N ALA A 217 3.13 -12.91 -0.54
CA ALA A 217 4.18 -13.81 -0.09
C ALA A 217 5.59 -13.19 -0.20
N ASP A 218 5.78 -12.29 -1.17
CA ASP A 218 7.06 -11.62 -1.41
C ASP A 218 7.33 -10.45 -0.43
N LEU A 219 6.34 -10.05 0.39
CA LEU A 219 6.50 -8.93 1.33
C LEU A 219 7.55 -9.21 2.41
N SER A 220 7.68 -10.46 2.83
CA SER A 220 8.67 -10.87 3.83
C SER A 220 10.11 -10.67 3.35
N GLU A 221 10.39 -10.82 2.06
CA GLU A 221 11.71 -10.56 1.48
C GLU A 221 11.99 -9.05 1.41
N SER A 222 10.99 -8.27 0.99
CA SER A 222 11.09 -6.81 0.92
C SER A 222 11.34 -6.19 2.30
N ALA A 223 10.76 -6.78 3.35
CA ALA A 223 10.90 -6.32 4.73
C ALA A 223 12.31 -6.52 5.32
N ARG A 224 13.07 -7.51 4.83
CA ARG A 224 14.44 -7.80 5.33
C ARG A 224 15.47 -6.74 4.98
N SER A 225 15.17 -5.86 4.06
CA SER A 225 16.08 -4.82 3.55
C SER A 225 16.15 -3.56 4.43
N GLU A 226 15.34 -3.46 5.50
CA GLU A 226 15.26 -2.26 6.34
C GLU A 226 16.16 -2.35 7.58
N ALA A 227 16.50 -1.20 8.18
CA ALA A 227 17.37 -1.11 9.33
C ALA A 227 16.83 -1.92 10.53
N PRO A 228 17.70 -2.66 11.26
CA PRO A 228 17.26 -3.44 12.40
C PRO A 228 16.76 -2.55 13.55
N LEU A 229 15.71 -3.01 14.22
CA LEU A 229 15.29 -2.43 15.50
C LEU A 229 16.35 -2.71 16.57
N PRO A 230 16.53 -1.82 17.56
CA PRO A 230 17.36 -2.11 18.72
C PRO A 230 16.90 -3.42 19.41
N ALA A 231 17.85 -4.18 19.95
CA ALA A 231 17.55 -5.44 20.63
C ALA A 231 16.47 -5.29 21.72
N GLY A 232 15.51 -6.22 21.76
CA GLY A 232 14.42 -6.22 22.73
C GLY A 232 13.17 -6.92 22.21
N GLU A 233 12.19 -7.13 23.10
CA GLU A 233 10.87 -7.68 22.76
C GLU A 233 9.98 -6.57 22.21
N TRP A 234 9.90 -6.45 20.88
CA TRP A 234 9.09 -5.43 20.23
C TRP A 234 7.67 -5.90 19.98
N LEU A 235 6.71 -5.08 20.42
CA LEU A 235 5.29 -5.27 20.13
C LEU A 235 4.78 -4.15 19.22
N ALA A 236 4.02 -4.55 18.20
CA ALA A 236 3.35 -3.60 17.32
C ALA A 236 1.94 -3.27 17.84
N LEU A 237 1.62 -1.98 17.90
CA LEU A 237 0.29 -1.48 18.25
C LEU A 237 -0.38 -0.94 16.99
N LEU A 238 -1.46 -1.57 16.52
CA LEU A 238 -2.15 -1.20 15.28
C LEU A 238 -3.63 -0.84 15.55
N PRO A 239 -3.90 0.39 15.99
CA PRO A 239 -5.27 0.84 16.31
C PRO A 239 -6.17 0.97 15.07
N GLY A 240 -5.59 0.87 13.87
CA GLY A 240 -6.23 1.13 12.58
C GLY A 240 -5.95 2.54 12.07
N SER A 241 -6.25 2.78 10.78
CA SER A 241 -5.95 4.03 10.07
C SER A 241 -7.16 4.97 9.94
N LYS A 242 -8.38 4.45 10.08
CA LYS A 242 -9.60 5.26 9.98
C LYS A 242 -9.87 5.95 11.32
N ARG A 243 -10.32 7.22 11.28
CA ARG A 243 -10.60 8.03 12.48
C ARG A 243 -11.51 7.32 13.50
N ALA A 244 -12.55 6.63 13.04
CA ALA A 244 -13.44 5.86 13.91
C ALA A 244 -12.71 4.71 14.65
N LYS A 245 -11.75 4.06 14.01
CA LYS A 245 -10.93 3.02 14.63
C LYS A 245 -9.91 3.61 15.59
N LEU A 246 -9.24 4.69 15.22
CA LEU A 246 -8.31 5.42 16.10
C LEU A 246 -8.99 5.88 17.38
N ARG A 247 -10.24 6.36 17.27
CA ARG A 247 -11.03 6.81 18.42
C ARG A 247 -11.21 5.72 19.48
N VAL A 248 -11.34 4.48 19.08
CA VAL A 248 -11.48 3.32 19.98
C VAL A 248 -10.13 2.70 20.31
N GLY A 249 -9.34 2.47 19.28
CA GLY A 249 -8.10 1.69 19.38
C GLY A 249 -6.97 2.42 20.09
N MET A 250 -6.83 3.74 19.92
CA MET A 250 -5.73 4.47 20.57
C MET A 250 -5.78 4.39 22.10
N PRO A 251 -6.84 4.84 22.79
CA PRO A 251 -6.86 4.79 24.25
C PRO A 251 -6.79 3.35 24.78
N PHE A 252 -7.44 2.40 24.10
CA PHE A 252 -7.41 0.99 24.46
C PHE A 252 -5.99 0.41 24.41
N LEU A 253 -5.28 0.60 23.28
CA LEU A 253 -3.94 0.03 23.09
C LEU A 253 -2.89 0.74 23.94
N LEU A 254 -3.02 2.04 24.21
CA LEU A 254 -2.10 2.73 25.11
C LEU A 254 -2.20 2.21 26.54
N GLU A 255 -3.43 2.03 27.07
CA GLU A 255 -3.60 1.43 28.39
C GLU A 255 -3.14 -0.03 28.42
N THR A 256 -3.39 -0.79 27.35
CA THR A 256 -2.86 -2.16 27.23
C THR A 256 -1.34 -2.18 27.28
N ALA A 257 -0.68 -1.23 26.61
CA ALA A 257 0.78 -1.10 26.63
C ALA A 257 1.31 -0.74 28.02
N ASP A 258 0.63 0.19 28.73
CA ASP A 258 1.00 0.55 30.12
C ASP A 258 0.92 -0.68 31.06
N ARG A 259 -0.18 -1.45 30.95
CA ARG A 259 -0.37 -2.66 31.75
C ARG A 259 0.65 -3.74 31.42
N LEU A 260 0.93 -3.93 30.12
CA LEU A 260 1.91 -4.92 29.67
C LEU A 260 3.34 -4.52 30.07
N ALA A 261 3.70 -3.23 29.99
CA ALA A 261 4.99 -2.74 30.45
C ALA A 261 5.20 -2.97 31.96
N ALA A 262 4.14 -2.87 32.74
CA ALA A 262 4.17 -3.19 34.18
C ALA A 262 4.38 -4.70 34.43
N LEU A 263 3.76 -5.57 33.63
CA LEU A 263 3.92 -7.04 33.73
C LEU A 263 5.26 -7.51 33.18
N ARG A 264 5.77 -6.86 32.11
CA ARG A 264 7.01 -7.20 31.41
C ARG A 264 7.83 -5.94 31.10
N PRO A 265 8.67 -5.47 32.02
CA PRO A 265 9.44 -4.21 31.84
C PRO A 265 10.41 -4.23 30.64
N GLY A 266 10.75 -5.41 30.10
CA GLY A 266 11.58 -5.55 28.90
C GLY A 266 10.86 -5.30 27.57
N CYS A 267 9.54 -5.22 27.57
CA CYS A 267 8.76 -4.99 26.37
C CYS A 267 8.98 -3.57 25.81
N ARG A 268 9.06 -3.49 24.49
CA ARG A 268 9.16 -2.25 23.72
C ARG A 268 7.99 -2.15 22.76
N PHE A 269 7.52 -0.95 22.52
CA PHE A 269 6.34 -0.75 21.71
C PHE A 269 6.64 0.10 20.49
N LEU A 270 6.03 -0.27 19.35
CA LEU A 270 6.02 0.57 18.16
C LEU A 270 4.59 0.73 17.63
N LEU A 271 4.34 1.86 16.97
CA LEU A 271 3.07 2.21 16.36
C LEU A 271 3.33 2.75 14.95
N PRO A 272 2.98 1.98 13.91
CA PRO A 272 3.08 2.45 12.54
C PRO A 272 2.09 3.57 12.26
N LEU A 273 2.57 4.67 11.67
CA LEU A 273 1.75 5.78 11.23
C LEU A 273 1.27 5.56 9.81
N ALA A 274 -0.05 5.48 9.63
CA ALA A 274 -0.59 5.52 8.27
C ALA A 274 -0.25 6.87 7.61
N PRO A 275 0.06 6.92 6.30
CA PRO A 275 0.40 8.15 5.60
C PRO A 275 -0.67 9.25 5.68
N THR A 276 -1.90 8.83 5.96
CA THR A 276 -3.07 9.70 6.07
C THR A 276 -3.34 10.19 7.49
N THR A 277 -2.53 9.74 8.47
CA THR A 277 -2.75 10.04 9.89
C THR A 277 -1.65 10.97 10.41
N ALA A 278 -2.04 12.16 10.80
CA ALA A 278 -1.13 13.09 11.49
C ALA A 278 -0.92 12.66 12.95
N VAL A 279 0.25 12.96 13.52
CA VAL A 279 0.55 12.65 14.94
C VAL A 279 -0.40 13.38 15.88
N GLU A 280 -0.78 14.60 15.52
CA GLU A 280 -1.75 15.42 16.26
C GLU A 280 -3.11 14.72 16.37
N GLU A 281 -3.55 14.03 15.29
CA GLU A 281 -4.78 13.24 15.33
C GLU A 281 -4.67 12.08 16.32
N LEU A 282 -3.53 11.38 16.39
CA LEU A 282 -3.29 10.33 17.38
C LEU A 282 -3.40 10.87 18.80
N LEU A 283 -2.77 12.02 19.08
CA LEU A 283 -2.81 12.68 20.38
C LEU A 283 -4.24 13.09 20.76
N ILE A 284 -5.00 13.65 19.81
CA ILE A 284 -6.42 14.01 20.02
C ILE A 284 -7.24 12.76 20.36
N GLN A 285 -7.05 11.66 19.62
CA GLN A 285 -7.83 10.44 19.83
C GLN A 285 -7.42 9.70 21.12
N ALA A 286 -6.21 9.86 21.59
CA ALA A 286 -5.76 9.32 22.87
C ALA A 286 -6.17 10.19 24.07
N GLY A 287 -6.41 11.49 23.86
CA GLY A 287 -6.60 12.48 24.90
C GLY A 287 -8.08 12.71 25.31
N PRO A 288 -8.31 13.64 26.25
CA PRO A 288 -9.63 13.91 26.86
C PRO A 288 -10.66 14.48 25.89
N ALA A 289 -10.24 14.98 24.72
CA ALA A 289 -11.14 15.41 23.65
C ALA A 289 -11.92 14.23 23.04
N ASN A 290 -11.43 13.00 23.20
CA ASN A 290 -12.12 11.79 22.83
C ASN A 290 -12.96 11.27 24.01
N PRO A 291 -14.31 11.26 23.92
CA PRO A 291 -15.15 10.76 25.01
C PRO A 291 -14.86 9.30 25.40
N ILE A 292 -14.41 8.47 24.46
CA ILE A 292 -14.06 7.07 24.72
C ILE A 292 -12.79 6.99 25.58
N ALA A 293 -11.82 7.86 25.37
CA ALA A 293 -10.57 7.88 26.14
C ALA A 293 -10.82 8.10 27.64
N ARG A 294 -11.94 8.73 28.01
CA ARG A 294 -12.33 8.90 29.44
C ARG A 294 -12.62 7.57 30.15
N ASN A 295 -12.91 6.51 29.41
CA ASN A 295 -13.14 5.17 29.96
C ASN A 295 -11.83 4.43 30.24
N TYR A 296 -10.69 5.02 29.88
CA TYR A 296 -9.37 4.42 29.98
C TYR A 296 -8.45 5.28 30.85
N ARG A 297 -7.50 4.65 31.53
CA ARG A 297 -6.59 5.31 32.48
C ARG A 297 -5.30 5.81 31.85
N SER A 298 -5.03 5.46 30.57
CA SER A 298 -3.78 5.82 29.87
C SER A 298 -3.53 7.33 29.80
N GLY A 299 -4.60 8.14 29.85
CA GLY A 299 -4.52 9.60 29.77
C GLY A 299 -3.97 10.07 28.41
N GLN A 300 -3.64 11.37 28.34
CA GLN A 300 -3.10 11.94 27.09
C GLN A 300 -1.58 11.72 27.03
N PRO A 301 -1.08 11.01 26.01
CA PRO A 301 0.36 10.85 25.80
C PRO A 301 0.99 12.17 25.34
N ARG A 302 2.29 12.34 25.61
CA ARG A 302 3.09 13.44 25.11
C ARG A 302 4.09 12.98 24.08
N LEU A 303 4.46 13.86 23.17
CA LEU A 303 5.52 13.62 22.19
C LEU A 303 6.85 14.03 22.83
N LEU A 304 7.74 13.07 23.07
CA LEU A 304 9.09 13.34 23.58
C LEU A 304 10.07 13.70 22.44
N ALA A 305 9.87 13.09 21.28
CA ALA A 305 10.63 13.33 20.06
C ALA A 305 9.69 13.15 18.85
N PRO A 306 10.07 13.57 17.65
CA PRO A 306 9.22 13.43 16.45
C PRO A 306 8.72 12.00 16.19
N ASP A 307 9.44 11.00 16.67
CA ASP A 307 9.16 9.57 16.53
C ASP A 307 8.93 8.83 17.86
N LEU A 308 8.73 9.54 18.97
CA LEU A 308 8.62 8.92 20.30
C LEU A 308 7.48 9.55 21.12
N LEU A 309 6.47 8.70 21.40
CA LEU A 309 5.42 9.01 22.37
C LEU A 309 5.76 8.47 23.75
N GLU A 310 5.28 9.15 24.79
CA GLU A 310 5.29 8.67 26.17
C GLU A 310 3.90 8.81 26.78
N THR A 311 3.38 7.75 27.38
CA THR A 311 2.15 7.79 28.14
C THR A 311 2.38 8.45 29.51
N PRO A 312 1.34 8.91 30.21
CA PRO A 312 1.47 9.41 31.59
C PRO A 312 2.07 8.39 32.57
N ALA A 313 1.92 7.08 32.29
CA ALA A 313 2.53 6.02 33.07
C ALA A 313 4.03 5.81 32.77
N GLY A 314 4.60 6.56 31.81
CA GLY A 314 6.01 6.48 31.43
C GLY A 314 6.31 5.45 30.35
N THR A 315 5.30 4.79 29.77
CA THR A 315 5.51 3.82 28.69
C THR A 315 5.89 4.55 27.40
N ARG A 316 6.99 4.15 26.80
CA ARG A 316 7.52 4.73 25.57
C ARG A 316 7.09 3.92 24.36
N ILE A 317 6.58 4.61 23.32
CA ILE A 317 6.06 4.02 22.08
C ILE A 317 6.73 4.70 20.90
N ARG A 318 7.50 3.92 20.13
CA ARG A 318 8.15 4.42 18.91
C ARG A 318 7.13 4.58 17.79
N LEU A 319 7.08 5.76 17.18
CA LEU A 319 6.29 6.02 15.98
C LEU A 319 7.10 5.66 14.74
N VAL A 320 6.60 4.76 13.92
CA VAL A 320 7.22 4.36 12.65
C VAL A 320 6.54 5.11 11.52
N ARG A 321 7.31 5.98 10.85
CA ARG A 321 6.82 6.82 9.74
C ARG A 321 7.04 6.21 8.36
N GLU A 322 7.81 5.13 8.29
CA GLU A 322 8.00 4.38 7.07
C GLU A 322 6.66 3.86 6.55
N ASN A 323 6.48 3.93 5.24
CA ASN A 323 5.24 3.46 4.64
C ASN A 323 5.52 2.66 3.36
N PRO A 324 5.13 1.38 3.37
CA PRO A 324 4.67 0.58 4.52
C PRO A 324 5.81 0.29 5.52
N ALA A 325 5.44 0.10 6.79
CA ALA A 325 6.37 -0.14 7.90
C ALA A 325 6.76 -1.63 8.02
N TYR A 326 6.97 -2.31 6.90
CA TYR A 326 7.13 -3.77 6.87
C TYR A 326 8.42 -4.23 7.55
N GLY A 327 9.51 -3.49 7.38
CA GLY A 327 10.77 -3.80 8.01
C GLY A 327 10.70 -3.74 9.54
N SER A 328 10.10 -2.70 10.09
CA SER A 328 9.89 -2.58 11.53
C SER A 328 8.88 -3.61 12.06
N LEU A 329 7.77 -3.85 11.33
CA LEU A 329 6.74 -4.82 11.73
C LEU A 329 7.25 -6.26 11.74
N SER A 330 8.03 -6.66 10.74
CA SER A 330 8.55 -8.03 10.61
C SER A 330 9.46 -8.45 11.78
N GLN A 331 10.01 -7.47 12.51
CA GLN A 331 10.88 -7.69 13.67
C GLN A 331 10.11 -7.77 14.99
N CYS A 332 8.77 -7.57 14.97
CA CYS A 332 7.96 -7.65 16.17
C CYS A 332 7.72 -9.12 16.58
N CYS A 333 7.77 -9.38 17.89
CA CYS A 333 7.43 -10.65 18.47
C CYS A 333 5.92 -10.91 18.41
N LEU A 334 5.13 -9.86 18.64
CA LEU A 334 3.68 -9.91 18.69
C LEU A 334 3.08 -8.57 18.22
N ALA A 335 1.91 -8.60 17.60
CA ALA A 335 1.13 -7.43 17.23
C ALA A 335 -0.25 -7.43 17.93
N LEU A 336 -0.64 -6.30 18.49
CA LEU A 336 -2.00 -6.04 18.96
C LEU A 336 -2.71 -5.22 17.88
N THR A 337 -3.69 -5.81 17.21
CA THR A 337 -4.30 -5.20 16.02
C THR A 337 -5.82 -5.26 16.03
N THR A 338 -6.46 -4.32 15.37
CA THR A 338 -7.90 -4.38 15.06
C THR A 338 -8.13 -5.11 13.73
N VAL A 339 -9.33 -5.65 13.53
CA VAL A 339 -9.73 -6.28 12.25
C VAL A 339 -9.58 -5.32 11.08
N GLY A 340 -9.02 -5.77 9.97
CA GLY A 340 -8.85 -5.01 8.73
C GLY A 340 -7.66 -5.48 7.90
N ALA A 341 -7.21 -4.65 6.94
CA ALA A 341 -6.06 -4.93 6.09
C ALA A 341 -4.78 -5.27 6.88
N ASN A 342 -4.60 -4.67 8.06
CA ASN A 342 -3.48 -4.97 8.95
C ASN A 342 -3.31 -6.46 9.22
N THR A 343 -4.43 -7.23 9.36
CA THR A 343 -4.35 -8.67 9.64
C THR A 343 -3.80 -9.46 8.46
N ALA A 344 -4.06 -9.01 7.25
CA ALA A 344 -3.50 -9.60 6.02
C ALA A 344 -2.02 -9.25 5.87
N GLU A 345 -1.63 -8.00 6.12
CA GLU A 345 -0.25 -7.53 6.06
C GLU A 345 0.63 -8.23 7.11
N LEU A 346 0.18 -8.28 8.38
CA LEU A 346 0.88 -9.00 9.44
C LEU A 346 1.03 -10.50 9.14
N ALA A 347 -0.03 -11.12 8.58
CA ALA A 347 0.04 -12.51 8.15
C ALA A 347 1.08 -12.73 7.05
N ALA A 348 1.14 -11.82 6.06
CA ALA A 348 2.12 -11.88 4.98
C ALA A 348 3.56 -11.72 5.48
N LEU A 349 3.76 -10.90 6.52
CA LEU A 349 5.05 -10.74 7.18
C LEU A 349 5.39 -11.88 8.15
N GLY A 350 4.45 -12.79 8.40
CA GLY A 350 4.58 -13.86 9.39
C GLY A 350 4.67 -13.32 10.82
N VAL A 351 4.01 -12.20 11.14
CA VAL A 351 4.03 -11.60 12.47
C VAL A 351 2.89 -12.14 13.31
N PRO A 352 3.16 -12.81 14.44
CA PRO A 352 2.13 -13.24 15.37
C PRO A 352 1.25 -12.07 15.83
N MET A 353 -0.04 -12.30 16.01
CA MET A 353 -0.95 -11.22 16.36
C MET A 353 -2.12 -11.66 17.24
N LEU A 354 -2.60 -10.73 18.08
CA LEU A 354 -3.90 -10.79 18.74
C LEU A 354 -4.83 -9.81 18.05
N VAL A 355 -5.97 -10.31 17.56
CA VAL A 355 -6.94 -9.50 16.82
C VAL A 355 -8.07 -9.08 17.77
N LEU A 356 -8.25 -7.78 17.93
CA LEU A 356 -9.08 -7.17 18.98
C LEU A 356 -10.33 -6.51 18.38
N VAL A 357 -11.51 -6.89 18.88
CA VAL A 357 -12.81 -6.34 18.50
C VAL A 357 -13.59 -5.95 19.75
N PRO A 358 -13.32 -4.77 20.33
CA PRO A 358 -14.02 -4.30 21.53
C PRO A 358 -15.47 -3.95 21.19
N THR A 359 -16.41 -4.86 21.47
CA THR A 359 -17.81 -4.71 21.10
C THR A 359 -18.54 -3.64 21.92
N GLN A 360 -18.02 -3.28 23.10
CA GLN A 360 -18.54 -2.18 23.91
C GLN A 360 -18.53 -0.81 23.19
N HIS A 361 -17.77 -0.70 22.08
CA HIS A 361 -17.65 0.53 21.28
C HIS A 361 -18.12 0.36 19.83
N LEU A 362 -18.86 -0.70 19.50
CA LEU A 362 -19.34 -0.97 18.13
C LEU A 362 -20.13 0.20 17.51
N HIS A 363 -20.87 0.95 18.33
CA HIS A 363 -21.63 2.12 17.87
C HIS A 363 -20.75 3.23 17.25
N VAL A 364 -19.46 3.27 17.60
CA VAL A 364 -18.48 4.23 17.07
C VAL A 364 -17.74 3.65 15.86
N MET A 365 -17.55 2.34 15.83
CA MET A 365 -16.79 1.65 14.78
C MET A 365 -17.58 1.44 13.48
N GLN A 366 -18.84 1.86 13.43
CA GLN A 366 -19.74 1.71 12.28
C GLN A 366 -19.35 2.67 11.14
N ALA A 367 -18.30 2.31 10.39
CA ALA A 367 -18.02 2.86 9.07
C ALA A 367 -18.55 1.87 8.03
N TRP A 368 -19.78 2.09 7.57
CA TRP A 368 -20.44 1.25 6.57
C TRP A 368 -20.05 1.70 5.16
N ASP A 369 -19.61 0.75 4.36
CA ASP A 369 -19.28 0.96 2.96
C ASP A 369 -20.44 0.43 2.05
N GLY A 370 -20.73 1.14 0.96
CA GLY A 370 -21.71 0.75 -0.06
C GLY A 370 -23.15 1.23 0.20
N LEU A 371 -24.14 0.55 -0.42
CA LEU A 371 -25.59 0.86 -0.33
C LEU A 371 -26.10 0.88 1.11
N ALA A 372 -25.56 0.03 1.98
CA ALA A 372 -25.85 0.04 3.42
C ALA A 372 -25.40 1.35 4.10
N GLY A 373 -24.30 1.96 3.62
CA GLY A 373 -23.84 3.28 4.09
C GLY A 373 -24.77 4.43 3.69
N LEU A 374 -25.46 4.30 2.56
CA LEU A 374 -26.43 5.29 2.10
C LEU A 374 -27.72 5.24 2.95
N LEU A 375 -28.22 4.03 3.27
CA LEU A 375 -29.35 3.82 4.18
C LEU A 375 -29.02 4.21 5.64
N GLY A 376 -27.77 4.08 6.06
CA GLY A 376 -27.27 4.49 7.36
C GLY A 376 -27.19 6.02 7.57
N ARG A 377 -27.56 6.85 6.59
CA ARG A 377 -27.68 8.30 6.74
C ARG A 377 -28.98 8.73 7.45
N LEU A 378 -29.95 7.84 7.60
CA LEU A 378 -31.20 8.10 8.32
C LEU A 378 -30.98 7.89 9.83
N PRO A 379 -31.15 8.94 10.68
CA PRO A 379 -30.66 8.94 12.06
C PRO A 379 -31.28 7.88 12.99
N LEU A 380 -32.54 7.48 12.79
CA LEU A 380 -33.20 6.45 13.62
C LEU A 380 -32.88 5.01 13.16
N LEU A 381 -32.70 4.78 11.85
CA LEU A 381 -32.42 3.47 11.29
C LEU A 381 -30.96 3.06 11.45
N ARG A 382 -30.07 4.03 11.54
CA ARG A 382 -28.63 3.84 11.65
C ARG A 382 -28.21 2.99 12.85
N TRP A 383 -28.80 3.23 14.02
CA TRP A 383 -28.46 2.50 15.24
C TRP A 383 -28.99 1.04 15.17
N LEU A 384 -30.27 0.88 14.79
CA LEU A 384 -30.92 -0.43 14.78
C LEU A 384 -30.31 -1.37 13.72
N PHE A 385 -30.16 -0.91 12.47
CA PHE A 385 -29.55 -1.68 11.40
C PHE A 385 -28.07 -1.93 11.64
N GLY A 386 -27.36 -0.96 12.21
CA GLY A 386 -25.93 -1.09 12.55
C GLY A 386 -25.67 -2.23 13.51
N VAL A 387 -26.39 -2.26 14.62
CA VAL A 387 -26.27 -3.33 15.63
C VAL A 387 -26.73 -4.68 15.06
N LEU A 388 -27.86 -4.69 14.34
CA LEU A 388 -28.45 -5.93 13.81
C LEU A 388 -27.56 -6.62 12.75
N ILE A 389 -27.03 -5.84 11.80
CA ILE A 389 -26.16 -6.38 10.73
C ILE A 389 -24.79 -6.77 11.29
N THR A 390 -24.23 -5.98 12.25
CA THR A 390 -22.95 -6.32 12.87
C THR A 390 -23.09 -7.58 13.72
N THR A 391 -24.15 -7.71 14.51
CA THR A 391 -24.43 -8.93 15.32
C THR A 391 -24.74 -10.13 14.43
N TRP A 392 -25.48 -9.93 13.35
CA TRP A 392 -25.75 -10.98 12.37
C TRP A 392 -24.47 -11.44 11.67
N ARG A 393 -23.61 -10.51 11.22
CA ARG A 393 -22.29 -10.81 10.65
C ARG A 393 -21.37 -11.51 11.63
N LEU A 394 -21.32 -11.06 12.88
CA LEU A 394 -20.52 -11.70 13.95
C LEU A 394 -21.02 -13.12 14.25
N ARG A 395 -22.35 -13.37 14.15
CA ARG A 395 -22.94 -14.70 14.39
C ARG A 395 -22.83 -15.65 13.21
N HIS A 396 -22.77 -15.14 11.96
CA HIS A 396 -22.82 -15.97 10.73
C HIS A 396 -21.50 -16.03 9.96
N ARG A 397 -20.51 -15.21 10.28
CA ARG A 397 -19.17 -15.33 9.72
C ARG A 397 -18.25 -15.87 10.81
N GLY A 398 -17.79 -17.13 10.65
CA GLY A 398 -17.00 -17.83 11.66
C GLY A 398 -15.69 -17.11 12.05
N PHE A 399 -15.03 -16.37 11.14
CA PHE A 399 -13.76 -15.70 11.39
C PHE A 399 -13.77 -14.25 10.88
N LEU A 400 -12.97 -13.38 11.54
CA LEU A 400 -12.87 -11.95 11.23
C LEU A 400 -11.50 -11.54 10.70
N ALA A 401 -10.45 -12.20 11.17
CA ALA A 401 -9.08 -11.96 10.73
C ALA A 401 -8.82 -12.64 9.38
N SER A 402 -8.15 -11.93 8.48
CA SER A 402 -7.82 -12.43 7.15
C SER A 402 -7.15 -13.83 7.16
N PRO A 403 -6.14 -14.11 8.00
CA PRO A 403 -5.52 -15.43 8.04
C PRO A 403 -6.48 -16.54 8.50
N ASN A 404 -7.37 -16.28 9.45
CA ASN A 404 -8.35 -17.26 9.90
C ASN A 404 -9.40 -17.57 8.84
N ILE A 405 -9.85 -16.52 8.10
CA ILE A 405 -10.77 -16.67 6.96
C ILE A 405 -10.10 -17.51 5.87
N ALA A 406 -8.86 -17.23 5.53
CA ALA A 406 -8.12 -17.95 4.49
C ALA A 406 -7.86 -19.41 4.87
N ALA A 407 -7.57 -19.67 6.15
CA ALA A 407 -7.30 -21.02 6.66
C ALA A 407 -8.56 -21.85 6.94
N GLY A 408 -9.74 -21.21 7.06
CA GLY A 408 -10.96 -21.88 7.54
C GLY A 408 -10.86 -22.38 9.00
N ARG A 409 -9.81 -21.96 9.74
CA ARG A 409 -9.54 -22.33 11.15
C ARG A 409 -8.91 -21.16 11.91
N LEU A 410 -8.88 -21.26 13.22
CA LEU A 410 -8.15 -20.29 14.05
C LEU A 410 -6.63 -20.50 13.89
N VAL A 411 -5.97 -19.55 13.25
CA VAL A 411 -4.51 -19.43 13.15
C VAL A 411 -4.02 -18.36 14.12
N VAL A 412 -4.79 -17.26 14.23
CA VAL A 412 -4.51 -16.17 15.16
C VAL A 412 -5.69 -15.99 16.12
N PRO A 413 -5.46 -15.70 17.41
CA PRO A 413 -6.53 -15.43 18.34
C PRO A 413 -7.36 -14.20 17.96
N GLU A 414 -8.69 -14.33 17.98
CA GLU A 414 -9.64 -13.23 17.83
C GLU A 414 -10.34 -13.01 19.18
N ARG A 415 -10.22 -11.81 19.72
CA ARG A 415 -10.88 -11.41 20.97
C ARG A 415 -12.04 -10.47 20.66
N VAL A 416 -13.22 -11.05 20.64
CA VAL A 416 -14.48 -10.35 20.30
C VAL A 416 -15.35 -10.29 21.55
N GLY A 417 -15.73 -9.11 21.96
CA GLY A 417 -16.57 -8.95 23.14
C GLY A 417 -16.27 -7.69 23.94
N ALA A 418 -16.77 -7.66 25.16
CA ALA A 418 -16.41 -6.63 26.15
C ALA A 418 -15.02 -6.96 26.72
N ILE A 419 -13.97 -6.63 25.94
CA ILE A 419 -12.58 -6.85 26.31
C ILE A 419 -12.01 -5.67 27.08
N THR A 420 -11.11 -5.95 28.03
CA THR A 420 -10.44 -4.92 28.83
C THR A 420 -8.94 -4.87 28.53
N PRO A 421 -8.28 -3.70 28.71
CA PRO A 421 -6.83 -3.58 28.54
C PRO A 421 -6.05 -4.54 29.45
N GLU A 422 -6.53 -4.76 30.69
CA GLU A 422 -5.90 -5.68 31.63
C GLU A 422 -5.89 -7.12 31.12
N ALA A 423 -7.04 -7.61 30.63
CA ALA A 423 -7.16 -8.96 30.12
C ALA A 423 -6.27 -9.18 28.88
N ILE A 424 -6.22 -8.18 27.98
CA ILE A 424 -5.37 -8.27 26.79
C ILE A 424 -3.88 -8.17 27.13
N ALA A 425 -3.51 -7.33 28.10
CA ALA A 425 -2.12 -7.25 28.58
C ALA A 425 -1.65 -8.57 29.22
N ALA A 426 -2.49 -9.18 30.06
CA ALA A 426 -2.20 -10.47 30.66
C ALA A 426 -2.04 -11.57 29.58
N GLU A 427 -2.97 -11.63 28.62
CA GLU A 427 -2.90 -12.58 27.51
C GLU A 427 -1.65 -12.35 26.63
N ALA A 428 -1.30 -11.10 26.33
CA ALA A 428 -0.09 -10.78 25.59
C ALA A 428 1.18 -11.20 26.35
N ALA A 429 1.20 -11.01 27.68
CA ALA A 429 2.30 -11.48 28.52
C ALA A 429 2.44 -13.00 28.50
N ASP A 430 1.31 -13.74 28.52
CA ASP A 430 1.30 -15.20 28.42
C ASP A 430 1.82 -15.69 27.06
N TRP A 431 1.44 -15.01 25.95
CA TRP A 431 1.99 -15.32 24.63
C TRP A 431 3.49 -15.07 24.55
N LEU A 432 3.98 -13.95 25.10
CA LEU A 432 5.41 -13.63 25.13
C LEU A 432 6.22 -14.53 26.05
N ALA A 433 5.58 -15.16 27.04
CA ALA A 433 6.21 -16.16 27.91
C ALA A 433 6.35 -17.54 27.25
N ALA A 434 5.70 -17.75 26.09
CA ALA A 434 5.69 -19.02 25.36
C ALA A 434 6.21 -18.82 23.92
N PRO A 435 7.52 -18.62 23.70
CA PRO A 435 8.11 -18.33 22.40
C PRO A 435 7.84 -19.44 21.36
N GLU A 436 7.72 -20.68 21.77
CA GLU A 436 7.37 -21.81 20.91
C GLU A 436 5.96 -21.67 20.31
N ARG A 437 5.01 -21.12 21.05
CA ARG A 437 3.65 -20.86 20.56
C ARG A 437 3.64 -19.72 19.55
N LEU A 438 4.45 -18.69 19.76
CA LEU A 438 4.63 -17.59 18.81
C LEU A 438 5.28 -18.09 17.52
N GLU A 439 6.29 -18.95 17.61
CA GLU A 439 6.94 -19.50 16.42
C GLU A 439 6.02 -20.44 15.64
N GLN A 440 5.20 -21.24 16.33
CA GLN A 440 4.16 -22.04 15.67
C GLN A 440 3.16 -21.17 14.93
N MET A 441 2.67 -20.08 15.54
CA MET A 441 1.78 -19.14 14.87
C MET A 441 2.48 -18.49 13.66
N ARG A 442 3.75 -18.15 13.78
CA ARG A 442 4.57 -17.60 12.68
C ARG A 442 4.69 -18.59 11.52
N ALA A 443 4.96 -19.86 11.81
CA ALA A 443 5.04 -20.92 10.81
C ALA A 443 3.68 -21.12 10.11
N ASP A 444 2.58 -21.16 10.86
CA ASP A 444 1.23 -21.27 10.33
C ASP A 444 0.89 -20.10 9.41
N LEU A 445 1.21 -18.86 9.80
CA LEU A 445 0.98 -17.66 8.99
C LEU A 445 1.77 -17.70 7.68
N ARG A 446 3.04 -18.12 7.72
CA ARG A 446 3.87 -18.26 6.52
C ARG A 446 3.32 -19.32 5.56
N SER A 447 2.85 -20.45 6.10
CA SER A 447 2.30 -21.54 5.28
C SER A 447 1.05 -21.16 4.50
N LEU A 448 0.25 -20.20 5.00
CA LEU A 448 -0.98 -19.74 4.35
C LEU A 448 -0.74 -18.94 3.07
N ARG A 449 0.43 -18.30 2.93
CA ARG A 449 0.72 -17.40 1.80
C ARG A 449 1.43 -18.08 0.63
N GLY A 450 1.90 -19.31 0.82
CA GLY A 450 2.66 -20.02 -0.19
C GLY A 450 4.12 -19.55 -0.28
N GLN A 451 4.78 -19.92 -1.38
CA GLN A 451 6.18 -19.59 -1.60
C GLN A 451 6.34 -18.18 -2.20
N PRO A 452 7.42 -17.45 -1.85
CA PRO A 452 7.81 -16.22 -2.52
C PRO A 452 8.07 -16.45 -4.03
N GLY A 453 8.01 -15.38 -4.82
CA GLY A 453 8.28 -15.41 -6.27
C GLY A 453 7.10 -14.97 -7.15
N ALA A 454 5.94 -14.73 -6.53
CA ALA A 454 4.73 -14.31 -7.24
C ALA A 454 4.91 -12.97 -7.99
N VAL A 455 5.61 -12.01 -7.39
CA VAL A 455 5.91 -10.71 -8.01
C VAL A 455 6.83 -10.90 -9.22
N ALA A 456 7.82 -11.81 -9.14
CA ALA A 456 8.71 -12.10 -10.25
C ALA A 456 7.95 -12.77 -11.40
N SER A 457 7.08 -13.75 -11.08
CA SER A 457 6.25 -14.44 -12.07
C SER A 457 5.27 -13.48 -12.77
N LEU A 458 4.64 -12.57 -12.01
CA LEU A 458 3.76 -11.56 -12.60
C LEU A 458 4.52 -10.56 -13.46
N ALA A 459 5.71 -10.13 -13.04
CA ALA A 459 6.58 -9.25 -13.83
C ALA A 459 7.02 -9.90 -15.15
N ALA A 460 7.32 -11.20 -15.15
CA ALA A 460 7.63 -11.94 -16.37
C ALA A 460 6.45 -11.97 -17.36
N LEU A 461 5.21 -12.18 -16.87
CA LEU A 461 4.02 -12.08 -17.71
C LEU A 461 3.79 -10.66 -18.26
N VAL A 462 4.11 -9.63 -17.48
CA VAL A 462 4.08 -8.24 -17.97
C VAL A 462 5.07 -8.05 -19.11
N GLN A 463 6.29 -8.55 -18.99
CA GLN A 463 7.33 -8.48 -20.02
C GLN A 463 6.93 -9.26 -21.29
N GLU A 464 6.38 -10.48 -21.14
CA GLU A 464 5.90 -11.29 -22.26
C GLU A 464 4.86 -10.57 -23.13
N LEU A 465 4.01 -9.75 -22.49
CA LEU A 465 2.93 -9.02 -23.16
C LEU A 465 3.36 -7.69 -23.76
N LEU A 466 4.57 -7.23 -23.48
CA LEU A 466 5.13 -6.03 -24.09
C LEU A 466 5.77 -6.34 -25.46
N PRO A 467 6.01 -5.35 -26.31
CA PRO A 467 6.74 -5.53 -27.56
C PRO A 467 8.13 -6.11 -27.35
N SER A 468 8.51 -7.07 -28.18
CA SER A 468 9.82 -7.75 -28.10
C SER A 468 11.03 -6.82 -28.22
N GLU A 469 10.86 -5.68 -28.88
CA GLU A 469 11.90 -4.64 -29.02
C GLU A 469 12.34 -4.04 -27.65
N LEU A 470 11.47 -4.10 -26.64
CA LEU A 470 11.80 -3.67 -25.29
C LEU A 470 12.54 -4.72 -24.47
N ASN A 471 12.45 -5.99 -24.88
CA ASN A 471 13.11 -7.12 -24.23
C ASN A 471 14.51 -7.39 -24.79
N ALA A 472 14.83 -6.88 -25.98
CA ALA A 472 16.10 -7.15 -26.70
C ALA A 472 17.28 -6.30 -26.20
N SER A 473 17.05 -5.22 -25.43
CA SER A 473 18.12 -4.31 -24.99
C SER A 473 19.06 -4.87 -23.90
N GLU A 474 18.76 -6.03 -23.33
CA GLU A 474 19.68 -6.68 -22.36
C GLU A 474 20.72 -7.61 -23.01
N LEU A 475 20.52 -8.09 -24.24
CA LEU A 475 21.44 -8.98 -24.90
C LEU A 475 22.68 -8.28 -25.49
N ASP A 476 22.54 -7.02 -25.92
CA ASP A 476 23.67 -6.25 -26.47
C ASP A 476 24.62 -5.67 -25.38
N ALA A 477 24.16 -5.51 -24.15
CA ALA A 477 25.02 -4.99 -23.07
C ALA A 477 26.00 -6.04 -22.52
N SER A 478 25.78 -7.32 -22.76
CA SER A 478 26.71 -8.41 -22.37
C SER A 478 27.83 -8.66 -23.36
N GLU A 479 27.63 -8.30 -24.64
CA GLU A 479 28.66 -8.44 -25.69
C GLU A 479 29.68 -7.30 -25.69
N LEU A 480 29.33 -6.13 -25.14
CA LEU A 480 30.24 -4.98 -25.05
C LEU A 480 31.24 -5.04 -23.89
N ASN A 481 31.11 -6.01 -22.98
CA ASN A 481 32.00 -6.18 -21.82
C ASN A 481 32.92 -7.43 -21.93
N SER A 482 33.17 -7.98 -23.10
CA SER A 482 34.20 -8.99 -23.30
C SER A 482 35.54 -8.25 -23.44
N PRO A 483 36.52 -8.45 -22.56
CA PRO A 483 37.86 -7.89 -22.75
C PRO A 483 38.58 -8.70 -23.85
N ASN A 484 38.92 -8.03 -24.94
CA ASN A 484 39.99 -8.47 -25.85
C ASN A 484 41.35 -8.26 -25.22
#